data_feaed54787337a0839e97a90761df2a9
#
_entry.id   feaed54787337a0839e97a90761df2a9
#
_cell.length_a   1.000
_cell.length_b   1.000
_cell.length_c   1.000
_cell.angle_alpha   90.00
_cell.angle_beta   90.00
_cell.angle_gamma   90.00
#
_symmetry.space_group_name_H-M   'P 1'
#
loop_
_entity.id
_entity.type
_entity.pdbx_description
1 polymer ?
#
loop_
_entity_poly.entity_id
_entity_poly.type
_entity_poly.pdbx_seq_one_letter_code
_entity_poly.pdbx_strand_id
1 'polypeptide(L)'
;MFTRYKIIRSFRELKQLVEACLNTGYASVDFETNAEGIYKDTFKPTILSVSFQVGSGCSIPLQHFDESVKEIPWLKWLQYFGRRVVENPNIVKVAQNFKFDNQIFVKYGIYVRGTVID
;
A
#
# COMPACT_ATOMS: atom_id res chain seq x y z
N MET A 1 -0.56 -19.39 1.54
CA MET A 1 -1.10 -18.03 1.69
C MET A 1 -0.43 -17.07 0.72
N PHE A 2 0.42 -16.14 1.17
CA PHE A 2 1.10 -15.18 0.28
C PHE A 2 2.50 -15.66 -0.05
N THR A 3 2.61 -16.78 -0.79
CA THR A 3 3.91 -17.39 -1.08
C THR A 3 4.57 -16.78 -2.31
N ARG A 4 3.79 -16.07 -3.14
CA ARG A 4 4.26 -15.43 -4.34
C ARG A 4 3.52 -14.12 -4.51
N TYR A 5 3.58 -13.55 -5.71
CA TYR A 5 2.86 -12.33 -6.03
C TYR A 5 1.35 -12.60 -6.06
N LYS A 6 0.58 -11.74 -5.39
CA LYS A 6 -0.86 -11.89 -5.30
C LYS A 6 -1.53 -10.53 -5.42
N ILE A 7 -2.63 -10.50 -6.17
CA ILE A 7 -3.50 -9.32 -6.25
C ILE A 7 -4.56 -9.44 -5.17
N ILE A 8 -4.68 -8.42 -4.33
CA ILE A 8 -5.70 -8.37 -3.27
C ILE A 8 -7.03 -8.03 -3.92
N ARG A 9 -8.01 -8.91 -3.80
CA ARG A 9 -9.32 -8.74 -4.45
C ARG A 9 -10.49 -8.65 -3.48
N SER A 10 -10.24 -8.88 -2.19
CA SER A 10 -11.29 -8.82 -1.17
C SER A 10 -10.77 -8.17 0.09
N PHE A 11 -11.69 -7.65 0.91
CA PHE A 11 -11.30 -7.08 2.19
C PHE A 11 -10.70 -8.13 3.11
N ARG A 12 -11.17 -9.36 3.02
CA ARG A 12 -10.59 -10.48 3.78
C ARG A 12 -9.11 -10.66 3.47
N GLU A 13 -8.75 -10.62 2.18
CA GLU A 13 -7.36 -10.73 1.78
C GLU A 13 -6.53 -9.54 2.25
N LEU A 14 -7.12 -8.34 2.22
CA LEU A 14 -6.45 -7.16 2.75
C LEU A 14 -6.16 -7.30 4.24
N LYS A 15 -7.13 -7.82 5.01
CA LYS A 15 -6.91 -8.07 6.43
C LYS A 15 -5.80 -9.08 6.66
N GLN A 16 -5.73 -10.13 5.83
CA GLN A 16 -4.67 -11.12 5.93
C GLN A 16 -3.30 -10.51 5.65
N LEU A 17 -3.21 -9.62 4.68
CA LEU A 17 -1.98 -8.91 4.39
C LEU A 17 -1.55 -8.04 5.58
N VAL A 18 -2.48 -7.30 6.17
CA VAL A 18 -2.19 -6.47 7.34
C VAL A 18 -1.69 -7.34 8.49
N GLU A 19 -2.35 -8.48 8.75
CA GLU A 19 -1.91 -9.39 9.80
C GLU A 19 -0.50 -9.93 9.53
N ALA A 20 -0.18 -10.22 8.29
CA ALA A 20 1.16 -10.69 7.94
C ALA A 20 2.21 -9.61 8.22
N CYS A 21 1.93 -8.35 7.89
CA CYS A 21 2.83 -7.24 8.20
C CYS A 21 3.00 -7.05 9.70
N LEU A 22 1.92 -7.19 10.48
CA LEU A 22 1.98 -7.11 11.93
C LEU A 22 2.84 -8.24 12.50
N ASN A 23 2.69 -9.44 11.99
CA ASN A 23 3.43 -10.60 12.48
C ASN A 23 4.92 -10.52 12.17
N THR A 24 5.30 -10.02 11.00
CA THR A 24 6.72 -9.90 10.64
C THR A 24 7.33 -8.61 11.17
N GLY A 25 6.53 -7.59 11.47
CA GLY A 25 7.03 -6.27 11.87
C GLY A 25 7.68 -5.49 10.74
N TYR A 26 7.32 -5.80 9.49
CA TYR A 26 8.01 -5.29 8.32
C TYR A 26 7.03 -5.13 7.16
N ALA A 27 7.16 -4.05 6.41
CA ALA A 27 6.41 -3.85 5.18
C ALA A 27 7.22 -3.02 4.21
N SER A 28 7.50 -3.56 3.02
CA SER A 28 8.00 -2.75 1.94
C SER A 28 6.81 -2.23 1.14
N VAL A 29 6.87 -0.98 0.71
CA VAL A 29 5.77 -0.32 0.01
C VAL A 29 6.29 0.41 -1.21
N ASP A 30 5.47 0.40 -2.27
CA ASP A 30 5.82 1.07 -3.52
C ASP A 30 4.54 1.40 -4.29
N PHE A 31 4.30 2.69 -4.53
CA PHE A 31 3.15 3.11 -5.32
C PHE A 31 3.45 3.11 -6.81
N GLU A 32 2.47 2.67 -7.60
CA GLU A 32 2.42 2.98 -9.02
C GLU A 32 1.28 3.96 -9.26
N THR A 33 1.44 4.82 -10.24
CA THR A 33 0.48 5.88 -10.54
C THR A 33 0.26 5.96 -12.04
N ASN A 34 -0.67 6.83 -12.45
CA ASN A 34 -0.91 7.11 -13.87
C ASN A 34 0.11 8.11 -14.46
N ALA A 35 1.22 8.36 -13.76
CA ALA A 35 2.30 9.25 -14.20
C ALA A 35 1.91 10.75 -14.26
N GLU A 36 0.75 11.13 -13.75
CA GLU A 36 0.39 12.54 -13.61
C GLU A 36 1.01 13.13 -12.36
N GLY A 37 1.22 14.45 -12.33
CA GLY A 37 1.74 15.11 -11.14
C GLY A 37 0.78 14.99 -9.96
N ILE A 38 1.32 14.80 -8.77
CA ILE A 38 0.52 14.54 -7.56
C ILE A 38 -0.45 15.67 -7.23
N TYR A 39 -0.17 16.89 -7.69
CA TYR A 39 -1.03 18.05 -7.42
C TYR A 39 -2.08 18.29 -8.51
N LYS A 40 -2.11 17.47 -9.55
CA LYS A 40 -3.11 17.59 -10.62
C LYS A 40 -4.39 16.87 -10.23
N ASP A 41 -5.52 17.37 -10.70
CA ASP A 41 -6.81 16.72 -10.51
C ASP A 41 -6.88 15.35 -11.19
N THR A 42 -6.07 15.17 -12.22
CA THR A 42 -6.00 13.91 -12.97
C THR A 42 -5.10 12.87 -12.34
N PHE A 43 -4.41 13.21 -11.25
CA PHE A 43 -3.54 12.25 -10.56
C PHE A 43 -4.34 11.06 -10.05
N LYS A 44 -3.82 9.86 -10.31
CA LYS A 44 -4.42 8.62 -9.80
C LYS A 44 -3.33 7.67 -9.31
N PRO A 45 -3.36 7.28 -8.02
CA PRO A 45 -2.56 6.16 -7.57
C PRO A 45 -3.27 4.90 -8.05
N THR A 46 -2.56 4.02 -8.74
CA THR A 46 -3.18 2.86 -9.38
C THR A 46 -2.97 1.57 -8.61
N ILE A 47 -1.81 1.40 -8.00
CA ILE A 47 -1.46 0.19 -7.26
C ILE A 47 -0.56 0.57 -6.10
N LEU A 48 -0.75 -0.10 -4.95
CA LEU A 48 0.23 -0.13 -3.89
C LEU A 48 0.77 -1.54 -3.78
N SER A 49 2.04 -1.72 -4.10
CA SER A 49 2.73 -3.01 -3.94
C SER A 49 3.28 -3.11 -2.53
N VAL A 50 3.08 -4.26 -1.91
CA VAL A 50 3.48 -4.51 -0.52
C VAL A 50 4.16 -5.86 -0.42
N SER A 51 5.26 -5.92 0.32
CA SER A 51 5.88 -7.18 0.71
C SER A 51 6.14 -7.17 2.21
N PHE A 52 5.88 -8.28 2.87
CA PHE A 52 6.10 -8.42 4.32
C PHE A 52 7.26 -9.36 4.64
N GLN A 53 7.85 -9.99 3.63
CA GLN A 53 9.03 -10.84 3.78
C GLN A 53 9.62 -11.12 2.40
N VAL A 54 10.86 -11.60 2.37
CA VAL A 54 11.53 -12.01 1.13
C VAL A 54 10.72 -13.11 0.46
N GLY A 55 10.50 -12.99 -0.85
CA GLY A 55 9.78 -13.98 -1.63
C GLY A 55 8.27 -13.81 -1.63
N SER A 56 7.72 -12.81 -0.92
CA SER A 56 6.30 -12.51 -0.96
C SER A 56 6.07 -11.17 -1.66
N GLY A 57 4.85 -10.99 -2.16
CA GLY A 57 4.47 -9.73 -2.75
C GLY A 57 2.97 -9.68 -2.99
N CYS A 58 2.37 -8.54 -2.72
CA CYS A 58 0.95 -8.30 -2.94
C CYS A 58 0.76 -6.98 -3.65
N SER A 59 -0.27 -6.90 -4.47
CA SER A 59 -0.73 -5.64 -5.04
C SER A 59 -2.08 -5.30 -4.46
N ILE A 60 -2.19 -4.10 -3.88
CA ILE A 60 -3.48 -3.55 -3.48
C ILE A 60 -3.94 -2.66 -4.62
N PRO A 61 -5.01 -3.05 -5.35
CA PRO A 61 -5.53 -2.20 -6.42
C PRO A 61 -6.14 -0.94 -5.83
N LEU A 62 -5.85 0.20 -6.46
CA LEU A 62 -6.39 1.49 -6.04
C LEU A 62 -7.27 2.02 -7.17
N GLN A 63 -7.03 3.23 -7.64
CA GLN A 63 -7.77 3.77 -8.79
C GLN A 63 -7.29 3.14 -10.09
N HIS A 64 -7.49 1.83 -10.21
CA HIS A 64 -7.01 1.07 -11.34
C HIS A 64 -8.07 1.03 -12.45
N PHE A 65 -7.61 0.99 -13.69
CA PHE A 65 -8.51 0.97 -14.85
C PHE A 65 -9.04 -0.43 -15.19
N ASP A 66 -8.52 -1.47 -14.59
CA ASP A 66 -8.93 -2.85 -14.85
C ASP A 66 -10.35 -3.08 -14.33
N GLU A 67 -11.23 -3.57 -15.20
CA GLU A 67 -12.62 -3.82 -14.84
C GLU A 67 -12.76 -4.81 -13.68
N SER A 68 -11.85 -5.75 -13.56
CA SER A 68 -11.93 -6.77 -12.49
C SER A 68 -11.77 -6.21 -11.10
N VAL A 69 -11.26 -4.98 -10.96
CA VAL A 69 -10.98 -4.36 -9.65
C VAL A 69 -11.66 -2.99 -9.49
N LYS A 70 -12.43 -2.54 -10.45
CA LYS A 70 -13.01 -1.18 -10.39
C LYS A 70 -14.05 -1.00 -9.28
N GLU A 71 -14.65 -2.07 -8.80
CA GLU A 71 -15.65 -2.01 -7.73
C GLU A 71 -15.02 -1.96 -6.34
N ILE A 72 -13.70 -2.09 -6.25
CA ILE A 72 -13.01 -2.06 -4.97
C ILE A 72 -13.07 -0.64 -4.39
N PRO A 73 -13.48 -0.47 -3.11
CA PRO A 73 -13.49 0.84 -2.46
C PRO A 73 -12.05 1.22 -2.08
N TRP A 74 -11.28 1.59 -3.07
CA TRP A 74 -9.83 1.71 -2.96
C TRP A 74 -9.35 2.69 -1.88
N LEU A 75 -10.06 3.80 -1.70
CA LEU A 75 -9.65 4.79 -0.69
C LEU A 75 -9.81 4.24 0.72
N LYS A 76 -10.91 3.53 0.97
CA LYS A 76 -11.12 2.90 2.27
C LYS A 76 -10.06 1.83 2.53
N TRP A 77 -9.71 1.06 1.50
CA TRP A 77 -8.69 0.03 1.61
C TRP A 77 -7.32 0.64 1.86
N LEU A 78 -6.97 1.69 1.13
CA LEU A 78 -5.70 2.39 1.33
C LEU A 78 -5.62 2.93 2.76
N GLN A 79 -6.68 3.55 3.25
CA GLN A 79 -6.70 4.08 4.61
C GLN A 79 -6.65 2.98 5.67
N TYR A 80 -7.33 1.86 5.43
CA TYR A 80 -7.26 0.72 6.33
C TYR A 80 -5.82 0.23 6.47
N PHE A 81 -5.15 0.01 5.35
CA PHE A 81 -3.73 -0.40 5.34
C PHE A 81 -2.87 0.68 6.00
N GLY A 82 -3.10 1.92 5.64
CA GLY A 82 -2.33 3.05 6.18
C GLY A 82 -2.39 3.14 7.69
N ARG A 83 -3.59 3.07 8.27
CA ARG A 83 -3.78 3.17 9.72
C ARG A 83 -3.09 2.04 10.48
N ARG A 84 -3.15 0.83 9.95
CA ARG A 84 -2.65 -0.34 10.66
C ARG A 84 -1.19 -0.66 10.41
N VAL A 85 -0.66 -0.29 9.26
CA VAL A 85 0.71 -0.62 8.87
C VAL A 85 1.59 0.61 8.79
N VAL A 86 1.22 1.59 7.97
CA VAL A 86 2.06 2.75 7.70
C VAL A 86 2.20 3.64 8.95
N GLU A 87 1.10 3.83 9.67
CA GLU A 87 1.07 4.63 10.89
C GLU A 87 1.44 3.85 12.14
N ASN A 88 1.77 2.57 12.00
CA ASN A 88 2.14 1.73 13.14
C ASN A 88 3.64 1.88 13.41
N PRO A 89 4.03 2.45 14.58
CA PRO A 89 5.45 2.67 14.86
C PRO A 89 6.23 1.38 15.09
N ASN A 90 5.56 0.25 15.30
CA ASN A 90 6.20 -1.05 15.53
C ASN A 90 6.49 -1.81 14.25
N ILE A 91 6.06 -1.29 13.10
CA ILE A 91 6.35 -1.90 11.81
C ILE A 91 7.40 -1.05 11.12
N VAL A 92 8.50 -1.69 10.70
CA VAL A 92 9.53 -1.02 9.89
C VAL A 92 9.02 -0.93 8.46
N LYS A 93 9.00 0.28 7.90
CA LYS A 93 8.63 0.49 6.50
C LYS A 93 9.90 0.60 5.66
N VAL A 94 9.86 -0.01 4.48
CA VAL A 94 10.97 0.03 3.53
C VAL A 94 10.42 0.52 2.19
N ALA A 95 11.14 1.42 1.56
CA ALA A 95 10.74 1.94 0.25
C ALA A 95 11.95 2.42 -0.51
N GLN A 96 11.86 2.42 -1.83
CA GLN A 96 12.77 3.17 -2.68
C GLN A 96 12.13 4.51 -2.95
N ASN A 97 12.86 5.60 -2.70
CA ASN A 97 12.32 6.96 -2.87
C ASN A 97 11.06 7.18 -2.04
N PHE A 98 11.18 7.00 -0.72
CA PHE A 98 10.05 7.14 0.19
C PHE A 98 9.44 8.54 0.15
N LYS A 99 10.23 9.56 -0.19
CA LYS A 99 9.70 10.92 -0.32
C LYS A 99 8.51 10.96 -1.29
N PHE A 100 8.59 10.25 -2.40
CA PHE A 100 7.50 10.17 -3.38
C PHE A 100 6.29 9.44 -2.78
N ASP A 101 6.52 8.27 -2.21
CA ASP A 101 5.43 7.48 -1.62
C ASP A 101 4.77 8.21 -0.46
N ASN A 102 5.57 8.92 0.35
CA ASN A 102 5.07 9.68 1.48
C ASN A 102 4.12 10.80 1.04
N GLN A 103 4.44 11.47 -0.06
CA GLN A 103 3.55 12.51 -0.59
C GLN A 103 2.18 11.94 -0.95
N ILE A 104 2.14 10.71 -1.46
CA ILE A 104 0.88 10.06 -1.80
C ILE A 104 0.13 9.67 -0.53
N PHE A 105 0.81 9.07 0.45
CA PHE A 105 0.18 8.77 1.73
C PHE A 105 -0.44 10.01 2.36
N VAL A 106 0.32 11.09 2.43
CA VAL A 106 -0.16 12.35 3.04
C VAL A 106 -1.36 12.90 2.29
N LYS A 107 -1.36 12.82 0.96
CA LYS A 107 -2.49 13.27 0.15
C LYS A 107 -3.80 12.61 0.58
N TYR A 108 -3.74 11.37 1.04
CA TYR A 108 -4.93 10.61 1.45
C TYR A 108 -5.05 10.48 2.98
N GLY A 109 -4.36 11.36 3.71
CA GLY A 109 -4.53 11.46 5.15
C GLY A 109 -3.79 10.42 5.97
N ILE A 110 -2.74 9.81 5.40
CA ILE A 110 -1.96 8.78 6.07
C ILE A 110 -0.58 9.36 6.42
N TYR A 111 -0.20 9.25 7.69
CA TYR A 111 1.04 9.85 8.21
C TYR A 111 1.93 8.77 8.79
N VAL A 112 3.07 8.52 8.14
CA VAL A 112 3.99 7.47 8.53
C VAL A 112 4.50 7.68 9.95
N ARG A 113 4.61 6.59 10.72
CA ARG A 113 5.18 6.61 12.07
C ARG A 113 6.17 5.46 12.21
N GLY A 114 7.22 5.70 12.99
CA GLY A 114 8.25 4.71 13.23
C GLY A 114 9.34 4.73 12.17
N THR A 115 10.10 3.66 12.11
CA THR A 115 11.30 3.58 11.27
C THR A 115 10.94 3.40 9.81
N VAL A 116 11.61 4.19 8.97
CA VAL A 116 11.56 4.04 7.51
C VAL A 116 12.99 3.82 7.02
N ILE A 117 13.17 2.76 6.25
CA ILE A 117 14.44 2.46 5.57
C ILE A 117 14.23 2.76 4.08
N ASP A 118 15.00 3.71 3.57
CA ASP A 118 14.88 4.14 2.17
C ASP A 118 16.16 3.77 1.41
#